data_e281ac5988e8724cadafe6e9242d7cd6
#
_entry.id   e281ac5988e8724cadafe6e9242d7cd6
#
_cell.length_a   1.000
_cell.length_b   1.000
_cell.length_c   1.000
_cell.angle_alpha   90.00
_cell.angle_beta   90.00
_cell.angle_gamma   90.00
#
_symmetry.space_group_name_H-M   'P 1'
#
loop_
_entity.id
_entity.type
_entity.pdbx_description
1 polymer ?
#
loop_
_entity_poly.entity_id
_entity_poly.type
_entity_poly.pdbx_seq_one_letter_code
_entity_poly.pdbx_strand_id
1 'polypeptide(L)'
;MAFYEALQPEFKEYQIQVQKNAKAMGEAFMKRGYKVVSGGTDNHLLLIDLRTKFPELTGKVAEKTLVLADITVNKNMVPFDSRTPFTTSGIRVGTPAITSRGLVEKDMDGIVELIDQVLSNVDNPEVIEKVKGEVRAKMHGLPLNAW
;
A
#
# COMPACT_ATOMS: atom_id res chain seq x y z
N MET A 1 14.85 1.16 23.28
CA MET A 1 13.90 1.89 24.09
C MET A 1 13.03 2.81 23.26
N ALA A 2 11.79 2.39 23.08
CA ALA A 2 10.87 3.10 22.22
C ALA A 2 10.59 4.53 22.68
N PHE A 3 10.45 4.75 23.98
CA PHE A 3 10.16 6.07 24.51
C PHE A 3 11.30 7.06 24.21
N TYR A 4 12.53 6.61 24.39
CA TYR A 4 13.69 7.45 24.11
C TYR A 4 13.79 7.76 22.62
N GLU A 5 13.57 6.77 21.78
CA GLU A 5 13.60 6.94 20.32
C GLU A 5 12.55 7.93 19.85
N ALA A 6 11.37 7.94 20.47
CA ALA A 6 10.30 8.87 20.12
C ALA A 6 10.66 10.33 20.35
N LEU A 7 11.65 10.60 21.18
CA LEU A 7 12.10 11.96 21.47
C LEU A 7 13.25 12.41 20.57
N GLN A 8 13.78 11.51 19.73
CA GLN A 8 14.88 11.83 18.82
C GLN A 8 14.40 12.59 17.60
N PRO A 9 15.19 13.54 17.09
CA PRO A 9 14.84 14.26 15.85
C PRO A 9 14.62 13.31 14.68
N GLU A 10 15.42 12.26 14.56
CA GLU A 10 15.29 11.29 13.46
C GLU A 10 13.93 10.58 13.48
N PHE A 11 13.44 10.27 14.66
CA PHE A 11 12.12 9.63 14.78
C PHE A 11 11.01 10.56 14.31
N LYS A 12 11.12 11.84 14.65
CA LYS A 12 10.15 12.85 14.23
C LYS A 12 10.16 13.02 12.71
N GLU A 13 11.35 13.08 12.12
CA GLU A 13 11.51 13.16 10.67
C GLU A 13 10.94 11.92 9.99
N TYR A 14 11.16 10.75 10.57
CA TYR A 14 10.59 9.50 10.09
C TYR A 14 9.06 9.56 10.05
N GLN A 15 8.43 10.02 11.12
CA GLN A 15 6.98 10.12 11.16
C GLN A 15 6.45 11.11 10.13
N ILE A 16 7.14 12.23 9.92
CA ILE A 16 6.77 13.20 8.89
C ILE A 16 6.86 12.54 7.52
N GLN A 17 7.92 11.77 7.26
CA GLN A 17 8.07 11.08 5.99
C GLN A 17 7.00 10.01 5.80
N VAL A 18 6.62 9.29 6.84
CA VAL A 18 5.52 8.32 6.79
C VAL A 18 4.24 9.00 6.33
N GLN A 19 3.92 10.16 6.89
CA GLN A 19 2.72 10.91 6.53
C GLN A 19 2.79 11.42 5.09
N LYS A 20 3.95 11.93 4.66
CA LYS A 20 4.14 12.39 3.29
C LYS A 20 3.98 11.23 2.31
N ASN A 21 4.52 10.07 2.64
CA ASN A 21 4.40 8.88 1.81
C ASN A 21 2.94 8.43 1.71
N ALA A 22 2.21 8.45 2.83
CA ALA A 22 0.81 8.09 2.84
C ALA A 22 -0.02 9.02 1.94
N LYS A 23 0.23 10.31 2.03
CA LYS A 23 -0.46 11.29 1.18
C LYS A 23 -0.15 11.06 -0.30
N ALA A 24 1.12 10.89 -0.64
CA ALA A 24 1.54 10.66 -2.02
C ALA A 24 0.95 9.35 -2.56
N MET A 25 0.93 8.30 -1.75
CA MET A 25 0.34 7.02 -2.13
C MET A 25 -1.16 7.15 -2.36
N GLY A 26 -1.87 7.86 -1.47
CA GLY A 26 -3.30 8.11 -1.63
C GLY A 26 -3.60 8.86 -2.93
N GLU A 27 -2.83 9.88 -3.25
CA GLU A 27 -2.99 10.63 -4.50
C GLU A 27 -2.73 9.74 -5.71
N ALA A 28 -1.73 8.86 -5.64
CA ALA A 28 -1.43 7.94 -6.72
C ALA A 28 -2.56 6.94 -6.95
N PHE A 29 -3.19 6.45 -5.89
CA PHE A 29 -4.37 5.59 -6.02
C PHE A 29 -5.55 6.35 -6.64
N MET A 30 -5.82 7.55 -6.17
CA MET A 30 -6.94 8.35 -6.71
C MET A 30 -6.74 8.69 -8.19
N LYS A 31 -5.51 8.99 -8.56
CA LYS A 31 -5.13 9.26 -9.95
C LYS A 31 -5.46 8.08 -10.86
N ARG A 32 -5.38 6.86 -10.34
CA ARG A 32 -5.64 5.64 -11.10
C ARG A 32 -7.07 5.15 -11.00
N GLY A 33 -7.95 5.92 -10.38
CA GLY A 33 -9.38 5.59 -10.32
C GLY A 33 -9.82 4.83 -9.08
N TYR A 34 -8.94 4.63 -8.12
CA TYR A 34 -9.32 4.02 -6.84
C TYR A 34 -9.96 5.05 -5.92
N LYS A 35 -10.83 4.57 -5.04
CA LYS A 35 -11.39 5.41 -3.99
C LYS A 35 -10.58 5.20 -2.71
N VAL A 36 -10.01 6.27 -2.21
CA VAL A 36 -9.35 6.27 -0.90
C VAL A 36 -10.40 6.71 0.11
N VAL A 37 -10.72 5.83 1.05
CA VAL A 37 -11.73 6.11 2.06
C VAL A 37 -11.24 7.22 2.97
N SER A 38 -12.16 8.09 3.36
CA SER A 38 -11.92 9.31 4.14
C SER A 38 -11.07 10.37 3.46
N GLY A 39 -10.64 10.14 2.21
CA GLY A 39 -10.00 11.18 1.38
C GLY A 39 -8.83 11.90 2.01
N GLY A 40 -8.44 11.54 3.21
CA GLY A 40 -7.37 12.17 3.94
C GLY A 40 -6.36 11.15 4.40
N THR A 41 -5.18 11.63 4.72
CA THR A 41 -4.09 10.78 5.15
C THR A 41 -3.53 11.32 6.46
N ASP A 42 -4.43 11.50 7.42
CA ASP A 42 -4.05 12.00 8.74
C ASP A 42 -3.22 10.98 9.51
N ASN A 43 -3.21 9.74 9.04
CA ASN A 43 -2.39 8.71 9.63
C ASN A 43 -1.67 7.93 8.53
N HIS A 44 -0.91 6.94 8.94
CA HIS A 44 -0.03 6.17 8.05
C HIS A 44 -0.71 5.00 7.34
N LEU A 45 -2.02 4.85 7.53
CA LEU A 45 -2.78 3.76 6.91
C LEU A 45 -3.75 4.33 5.89
N LEU A 46 -3.81 3.68 4.74
CA LEU A 46 -4.76 4.01 3.69
C LEU A 46 -5.75 2.88 3.56
N LEU A 47 -7.03 3.20 3.56
CA LEU A 47 -8.08 2.23 3.26
C LEU A 47 -8.55 2.49 1.83
N ILE A 48 -8.36 1.50 0.97
CA ILE A 48 -8.70 1.60 -0.45
C ILE A 48 -9.96 0.78 -0.71
N ASP A 49 -11.00 1.45 -1.21
CA ASP A 49 -12.23 0.79 -1.62
C ASP A 49 -12.05 0.34 -3.08
N LEU A 50 -12.02 -0.97 -3.31
CA LEU A 50 -11.77 -1.53 -4.64
C LEU A 50 -12.97 -1.45 -5.56
N ARG A 51 -14.19 -1.30 -5.02
CA ARG A 51 -15.43 -1.36 -5.81
C ARG A 51 -15.51 -0.31 -6.89
N THR A 52 -14.92 0.87 -6.66
CA THR A 52 -14.98 1.95 -7.64
C THR A 52 -14.30 1.60 -8.94
N LYS A 53 -13.15 0.96 -8.89
CA LYS A 53 -12.38 0.60 -10.07
C LYS A 53 -12.66 -0.84 -10.52
N PHE A 54 -12.80 -1.76 -9.57
CA PHE A 54 -12.99 -3.18 -9.83
C PHE A 54 -14.17 -3.70 -9.02
N PRO A 55 -15.41 -3.53 -9.50
CA PRO A 55 -16.60 -3.94 -8.73
C PRO A 55 -16.61 -5.42 -8.32
N GLU A 56 -15.97 -6.27 -9.12
CA GLU A 56 -15.94 -7.70 -8.87
C GLU A 56 -14.76 -8.15 -8.01
N LEU A 57 -13.78 -7.27 -7.78
CA LEU A 57 -12.59 -7.63 -7.03
C LEU A 57 -12.87 -7.51 -5.52
N THR A 58 -12.56 -8.59 -4.80
CA THR A 58 -12.69 -8.60 -3.35
C THR A 58 -11.36 -8.28 -2.67
N GLY A 59 -11.43 -7.82 -1.43
CA GLY A 59 -10.23 -7.60 -0.63
C GLY A 59 -9.45 -8.89 -0.40
N LYS A 60 -10.16 -10.02 -0.25
CA LYS A 60 -9.54 -11.32 -0.08
C LYS A 60 -8.68 -11.70 -1.29
N VAL A 61 -9.20 -11.53 -2.50
CA VAL A 61 -8.45 -11.83 -3.73
C VAL A 61 -7.31 -10.85 -3.89
N ALA A 62 -7.54 -9.57 -3.62
CA ALA A 62 -6.49 -8.55 -3.72
C ALA A 62 -5.33 -8.84 -2.76
N GLU A 63 -5.64 -9.15 -1.51
CA GLU A 63 -4.62 -9.48 -0.51
C GLU A 63 -3.80 -10.68 -0.96
N LYS A 64 -4.46 -11.75 -1.35
CA LYS A 64 -3.82 -12.99 -1.78
C LYS A 64 -2.94 -12.77 -3.01
N THR A 65 -3.44 -12.05 -3.99
CA THR A 65 -2.73 -11.82 -5.25
C THR A 65 -1.51 -10.91 -5.04
N LEU A 66 -1.66 -9.87 -4.23
CA LEU A 66 -0.55 -8.97 -3.93
C LEU A 66 0.57 -9.67 -3.16
N VAL A 67 0.23 -10.59 -2.26
CA VAL A 67 1.23 -11.40 -1.55
C VAL A 67 2.04 -12.24 -2.54
N LEU A 68 1.41 -12.76 -3.59
CA LEU A 68 2.12 -13.50 -4.63
C LEU A 68 3.14 -12.63 -5.36
N ALA A 69 2.94 -11.32 -5.38
CA ALA A 69 3.87 -10.37 -5.98
C ALA A 69 4.82 -9.74 -4.94
N ASP A 70 4.91 -10.32 -3.75
CA ASP A 70 5.71 -9.83 -2.63
C ASP A 70 5.28 -8.45 -2.10
N ILE A 71 4.00 -8.12 -2.26
CA ILE A 71 3.42 -6.88 -1.74
C ILE A 71 2.45 -7.25 -0.62
N THR A 72 2.75 -6.84 0.60
CA THR A 72 1.92 -7.18 1.76
C THR A 72 0.91 -6.07 2.04
N VAL A 73 -0.36 -6.45 2.00
CA VAL A 73 -1.49 -5.59 2.38
C VAL A 73 -2.46 -6.43 3.20
N ASN A 74 -3.44 -5.78 3.82
CA ASN A 74 -4.46 -6.49 4.58
C ASN A 74 -5.83 -6.20 3.97
N LYS A 75 -6.67 -7.25 3.83
CA LYS A 75 -8.06 -7.02 3.46
C LYS A 75 -8.76 -6.29 4.59
N ASN A 76 -9.67 -5.39 4.25
CA ASN A 76 -10.35 -4.56 5.25
C ASN A 76 -11.73 -4.18 4.74
N MET A 77 -12.71 -4.20 5.64
CA MET A 77 -14.05 -3.74 5.28
C MET A 77 -14.04 -2.24 5.04
N VAL A 78 -14.89 -1.80 4.15
CA VAL A 78 -15.08 -0.38 3.83
C VAL A 78 -16.43 0.08 4.37
N PRO A 79 -16.69 1.39 4.51
CA PRO A 79 -18.00 1.87 4.91
C PRO A 79 -19.07 1.34 3.98
N PHE A 80 -20.16 0.85 4.58
CA PHE A 80 -21.29 0.26 3.85
C PHE A 80 -20.90 -0.95 3.01
N ASP A 81 -19.94 -1.73 3.48
CA ASP A 81 -19.48 -2.92 2.77
C ASP A 81 -20.58 -3.98 2.78
N SER A 82 -20.94 -4.44 1.58
CA SER A 82 -21.96 -5.50 1.43
C SER A 82 -21.37 -6.90 1.56
N ARG A 83 -20.05 -7.01 1.65
CA ARG A 83 -19.35 -8.29 1.78
C ARG A 83 -19.05 -8.58 3.25
N THR A 84 -18.71 -9.85 3.53
CA THR A 84 -18.42 -10.29 4.90
C THR A 84 -17.01 -9.85 5.32
N PRO A 85 -16.72 -9.85 6.65
CA PRO A 85 -15.35 -9.56 7.12
C PRO A 85 -14.28 -10.50 6.59
N PHE A 86 -14.68 -11.70 6.14
CA PHE A 86 -13.73 -12.66 5.55
C PHE A 86 -13.39 -12.34 4.11
N THR A 87 -14.24 -11.61 3.42
CA THR A 87 -14.09 -11.30 1.99
C THR A 87 -13.69 -9.84 1.78
N THR A 88 -14.44 -8.92 2.34
CA THR A 88 -14.30 -7.46 2.28
C THR A 88 -14.31 -6.89 0.87
N SER A 89 -14.43 -5.58 0.77
CA SER A 89 -14.37 -4.86 -0.52
C SER A 89 -13.18 -3.93 -0.58
N GLY A 90 -12.32 -3.93 0.41
CA GLY A 90 -11.19 -3.03 0.47
C GLY A 90 -9.92 -3.68 0.96
N ILE A 91 -8.84 -2.94 0.83
CA ILE A 91 -7.54 -3.30 1.36
C ILE A 91 -6.98 -2.14 2.16
N ARG A 92 -6.19 -2.47 3.15
CA ARG A 92 -5.50 -1.49 3.98
C ARG A 92 -4.02 -1.53 3.63
N VAL A 93 -3.47 -0.39 3.25
CA VAL A 93 -2.07 -0.26 2.86
C VAL A 93 -1.39 0.70 3.83
N GLY A 94 -0.26 0.29 4.38
CA GLY A 94 0.51 1.11 5.32
C GLY A 94 1.83 1.54 4.73
N THR A 95 2.33 2.68 5.16
CA THR A 95 3.58 3.24 4.66
C THR A 95 4.77 3.14 5.61
N PRO A 96 4.62 2.75 6.91
CA PRO A 96 5.79 2.71 7.79
C PRO A 96 6.90 1.76 7.32
N ALA A 97 6.54 0.56 6.86
CA ALA A 97 7.52 -0.43 6.43
C ALA A 97 8.36 0.06 5.24
N ILE A 98 7.72 0.65 4.24
CA ILE A 98 8.44 1.15 3.06
C ILE A 98 9.22 2.41 3.38
N THR A 99 8.72 3.26 4.29
CA THR A 99 9.45 4.42 4.74
C THR A 99 10.71 4.00 5.49
N SER A 100 10.62 2.93 6.31
CA SER A 100 11.78 2.38 7.02
C SER A 100 12.87 1.92 6.05
N ARG A 101 12.50 1.52 4.83
CA ARG A 101 13.42 1.10 3.78
C ARG A 101 14.05 2.28 3.03
N GLY A 102 13.70 3.52 3.38
CA GLY A 102 14.27 4.72 2.78
C GLY A 102 13.50 5.28 1.60
N LEU A 103 12.33 4.73 1.30
CA LEU A 103 11.50 5.23 0.20
C LEU A 103 10.82 6.54 0.60
N VAL A 104 10.65 7.42 -0.36
CA VAL A 104 10.06 8.75 -0.17
C VAL A 104 8.89 8.95 -1.10
N GLU A 105 8.22 10.11 -1.00
CA GLU A 105 6.98 10.35 -1.74
C GLU A 105 7.09 10.17 -3.25
N LYS A 106 8.25 10.48 -3.84
CA LYS A 106 8.45 10.31 -5.29
C LYS A 106 8.44 8.84 -5.72
N ASP A 107 8.65 7.92 -4.77
CA ASP A 107 8.64 6.48 -5.04
C ASP A 107 7.24 5.88 -4.98
N MET A 108 6.30 6.60 -4.37
CA MET A 108 4.96 6.07 -4.11
C MET A 108 4.18 5.82 -5.39
N ASP A 109 4.32 6.67 -6.40
CA ASP A 109 3.63 6.48 -7.66
C ASP A 109 4.05 5.16 -8.32
N GLY A 110 5.33 4.84 -8.30
CA GLY A 110 5.84 3.58 -8.84
C GLY A 110 5.34 2.37 -8.09
N ILE A 111 5.24 2.46 -6.76
CA ILE A 111 4.71 1.38 -5.93
C ILE A 111 3.24 1.15 -6.24
N VAL A 112 2.44 2.21 -6.33
CA VAL A 112 1.02 2.11 -6.65
C VAL A 112 0.83 1.58 -8.06
N GLU A 113 1.69 1.95 -9.01
CA GLU A 113 1.68 1.40 -10.35
C GLU A 113 1.82 -0.13 -10.34
N LEU A 114 2.74 -0.64 -9.54
CA LEU A 114 2.93 -2.09 -9.40
C LEU A 114 1.71 -2.76 -8.77
N ILE A 115 1.12 -2.14 -7.77
CA ILE A 115 -0.11 -2.63 -7.15
C ILE A 115 -1.24 -2.67 -8.18
N ASP A 116 -1.38 -1.60 -8.97
CA ASP A 116 -2.41 -1.50 -9.99
C ASP A 116 -2.25 -2.57 -11.07
N GLN A 117 -1.02 -2.85 -11.49
CA GLN A 117 -0.74 -3.91 -12.46
C GLN A 117 -1.21 -5.26 -11.95
N VAL A 118 -0.95 -5.57 -10.68
CA VAL A 118 -1.38 -6.84 -10.08
C VAL A 118 -2.90 -6.91 -9.99
N LEU A 119 -3.54 -5.85 -9.49
CA LEU A 119 -4.99 -5.84 -9.30
C LEU A 119 -5.75 -5.84 -10.63
N SER A 120 -5.15 -5.32 -11.69
CA SER A 120 -5.73 -5.35 -13.03
C SER A 120 -5.53 -6.70 -13.71
N ASN A 121 -4.72 -7.59 -13.15
CA ASN A 121 -4.33 -8.84 -13.78
C ASN A 121 -4.31 -10.00 -12.78
N VAL A 122 -5.32 -10.07 -11.89
CA VAL A 122 -5.35 -11.07 -10.82
C VAL A 122 -5.38 -12.51 -11.35
N ASP A 123 -5.85 -12.71 -12.58
CA ASP A 123 -5.91 -14.03 -13.20
C ASP A 123 -4.75 -14.29 -14.17
N ASN A 124 -3.74 -13.43 -14.18
CA ASN A 124 -2.62 -13.54 -15.09
C ASN A 124 -1.32 -13.79 -14.33
N PRO A 125 -0.90 -15.06 -14.16
CA PRO A 125 0.31 -15.40 -13.43
C PRO A 125 1.59 -14.77 -13.99
N GLU A 126 1.65 -14.57 -15.30
CA GLU A 126 2.83 -14.00 -15.94
C GLU A 126 3.05 -12.54 -15.51
N VAL A 127 1.97 -11.75 -15.44
CA VAL A 127 2.03 -10.36 -14.98
C VAL A 127 2.42 -10.31 -13.50
N ILE A 128 1.82 -11.18 -12.69
CA ILE A 128 2.10 -11.25 -11.25
C ILE A 128 3.58 -11.58 -11.03
N GLU A 129 4.12 -12.54 -11.75
CA GLU A 129 5.52 -12.91 -11.63
C GLU A 129 6.46 -11.81 -12.08
N LYS A 130 6.09 -11.08 -13.14
CA LYS A 130 6.84 -9.92 -13.61
C LYS A 130 6.89 -8.83 -12.54
N VAL A 131 5.72 -8.51 -11.96
CA VAL A 131 5.64 -7.50 -10.90
C VAL A 131 6.46 -7.93 -9.68
N LYS A 132 6.39 -9.20 -9.32
CA LYS A 132 7.19 -9.74 -8.22
C LYS A 132 8.68 -9.49 -8.44
N GLY A 133 9.16 -9.73 -9.65
CA GLY A 133 10.55 -9.45 -10.01
C GLY A 133 10.90 -7.98 -9.91
N GLU A 134 10.00 -7.10 -10.34
CA GLU A 134 10.21 -5.66 -10.24
C GLU A 134 10.21 -5.18 -8.78
N VAL A 135 9.31 -5.73 -7.95
CA VAL A 135 9.28 -5.42 -6.53
C VAL A 135 10.58 -5.82 -5.85
N ARG A 136 11.05 -7.04 -6.11
CA ARG A 136 12.30 -7.53 -5.54
C ARG A 136 13.49 -6.70 -6.00
N ALA A 137 13.54 -6.34 -7.28
CA ALA A 137 14.62 -5.50 -7.82
C ALA A 137 14.62 -4.13 -7.16
N LYS A 138 13.43 -3.53 -6.98
CA LYS A 138 13.29 -2.22 -6.35
C LYS A 138 13.75 -2.24 -4.89
N MET A 139 13.47 -3.30 -4.17
CA MET A 139 13.78 -3.41 -2.74
C MET A 139 15.18 -3.96 -2.47
N HIS A 140 15.79 -4.62 -3.43
CA HIS A 140 17.07 -5.32 -3.24
C HIS A 140 18.19 -4.44 -2.73
N GLY A 141 18.33 -3.24 -3.25
CA GLY A 141 19.39 -2.33 -2.86
C GLY A 141 19.08 -1.46 -1.64
N LEU A 142 17.92 -1.65 -1.02
CA LEU A 142 17.50 -0.81 0.09
C LEU A 142 17.87 -1.42 1.43
N PRO A 143 18.21 -0.59 2.42
CA PRO A 143 18.46 -1.10 3.77
C PRO A 143 17.20 -1.63 4.42
N LEU A 144 17.34 -2.52 5.40
CA LEU A 144 16.19 -2.99 6.18
C LEU A 144 15.62 -1.88 7.04
N ASN A 145 16.47 -0.96 7.47
CA ASN A 145 16.06 0.18 8.28
C ASN A 145 16.99 1.35 7.95
N ALA A 146 16.45 2.36 7.27
CA ALA A 146 17.20 3.54 6.86
C ALA A 146 17.19 4.65 7.92
N TRP A 147 16.40 4.48 8.98
CA TRP A 147 16.20 5.51 10.02
C TRP A 147 16.73 5.11 11.39
#